data_1cf6cadc00ed2975b49a382a5388c6f6
#
_entry.id   1cf6cadc00ed2975b49a382a5388c6f6
#
_cell.length_a   1.000
_cell.length_b   1.000
_cell.length_c   1.000
_cell.angle_alpha   90.00
_cell.angle_beta   90.00
_cell.angle_gamma   90.00
#
_symmetry.space_group_name_H-M   'P 1'
#
loop_
_entity.id
_entity.type
_entity.pdbx_description
1 polymer ?
#
loop_
_entity_poly.entity_id
_entity_poly.type
_entity_poly.pdbx_seq_one_letter_code
_entity_poly.pdbx_strand_id
1 'polypeptide(L)'
;MREKILQVKTFGSFSMIYDGKSLFGRKVGETQFASMMQMLIHERKKGVSRDRLEQELFGEREVENVHHALQSVIYNAKKRLEKAGLPDVNYIEIRNGVVYWNDEIKVQEDATEFDQIYNRIKHEKNPDKKIKDLEKIFEIYTGEFLVKRQSVIWVAIEARRYEDMFRECVEEAAGLYREKQNYTQL
;
A
#
# COMPACT_ATOMS: atom_id res chain seq x y z
N MET A 1 -17.27 -11.61 16.99
CA MET A 1 -16.70 -11.99 15.66
C MET A 1 -15.48 -11.13 15.42
N ARG A 2 -14.34 -11.72 14.99
CA ARG A 2 -13.19 -10.91 14.59
C ARG A 2 -13.57 -10.14 13.31
N GLU A 3 -13.34 -8.84 13.31
CA GLU A 3 -13.53 -8.01 12.12
C GLU A 3 -12.60 -8.52 11.01
N LYS A 4 -13.16 -8.79 9.83
CA LYS A 4 -12.37 -9.28 8.71
C LYS A 4 -11.73 -8.09 8.00
N ILE A 5 -10.42 -8.09 7.90
CA ILE A 5 -9.60 -6.98 7.38
C ILE A 5 -8.88 -7.47 6.12
N LEU A 6 -8.86 -6.65 5.08
CA LEU A 6 -8.05 -6.87 3.90
C LEU A 6 -6.61 -6.44 4.21
N GLN A 7 -5.73 -7.43 4.38
CA GLN A 7 -4.31 -7.20 4.60
C GLN A 7 -3.60 -7.00 3.25
N VAL A 8 -2.85 -5.92 3.12
CA VAL A 8 -2.12 -5.56 1.90
C VAL A 8 -0.66 -5.29 2.24
N LYS A 9 0.24 -6.00 1.56
CA LYS A 9 1.68 -5.76 1.62
C LYS A 9 2.13 -5.11 0.33
N THR A 10 2.90 -4.05 0.46
CA THR A 10 3.47 -3.28 -0.64
C THR A 10 4.99 -3.22 -0.57
N PHE A 11 5.57 -3.37 0.62
CA PHE A 11 7.02 -3.48 0.80
C PHE A 11 7.52 -4.89 0.45
N GLY A 12 8.51 -4.94 -0.45
CA GLY A 12 9.01 -6.19 -1.01
C GLY A 12 8.02 -6.80 -2.03
N SER A 13 7.43 -7.94 -1.70
CA SER A 13 6.49 -8.62 -2.59
C SER A 13 5.06 -8.20 -2.34
N PHE A 14 4.38 -7.66 -3.37
CA PHE A 14 2.97 -7.30 -3.28
C PHE A 14 2.09 -8.52 -2.97
N SER A 15 1.23 -8.39 -1.98
CA SER A 15 0.22 -9.39 -1.67
C SER A 15 -1.04 -8.77 -1.08
N MET A 16 -2.18 -9.43 -1.29
CA MET A 16 -3.45 -9.11 -0.66
C MET A 16 -4.06 -10.38 -0.08
N ILE A 17 -4.41 -10.35 1.20
CA ILE A 17 -4.94 -11.49 1.94
C ILE A 17 -6.22 -11.06 2.65
N TYR A 18 -7.29 -11.83 2.48
CA TYR A 18 -8.54 -11.63 3.18
C TYR A 18 -8.99 -12.95 3.82
N ASP A 19 -9.27 -12.93 5.13
CA ASP A 19 -9.68 -14.12 5.89
C ASP A 19 -8.74 -15.33 5.68
N GLY A 20 -7.41 -15.07 5.65
CA GLY A 20 -6.37 -16.06 5.42
C GLY A 20 -6.23 -16.54 3.96
N LYS A 21 -7.04 -16.03 3.03
CA LYS A 21 -6.98 -16.40 1.60
C LYS A 21 -6.28 -15.33 0.79
N SER A 22 -5.30 -15.72 -0.03
CA SER A 22 -4.67 -14.83 -0.99
C SER A 22 -5.61 -14.51 -2.15
N LEU A 23 -5.72 -13.22 -2.49
CA LEU A 23 -6.47 -12.75 -3.67
C LEU A 23 -5.72 -13.00 -4.98
N PHE A 24 -4.43 -13.32 -4.89
CA PHE A 24 -3.58 -13.66 -6.02
C PHE A 24 -3.19 -15.13 -5.92
N GLY A 25 -3.12 -15.81 -7.07
CA GLY A 25 -2.56 -17.17 -7.16
C GLY A 25 -1.06 -17.16 -6.85
N ARG A 26 -0.39 -18.33 -6.98
CA ARG A 26 1.05 -18.51 -6.72
C ARG A 26 1.98 -17.54 -7.48
N LYS A 27 1.52 -16.94 -8.57
CA LYS A 27 2.26 -15.91 -9.33
C LYS A 27 1.45 -14.63 -9.32
N VAL A 28 1.88 -13.64 -8.55
CA VAL A 28 1.42 -12.26 -8.71
C VAL A 28 2.14 -11.72 -9.96
N GLY A 29 1.53 -11.91 -11.13
CA GLY A 29 1.98 -11.26 -12.36
C GLY A 29 1.50 -9.82 -12.42
N GLU A 30 2.10 -9.02 -13.29
CA GLU A 30 1.63 -7.67 -13.65
C GLU A 30 0.31 -7.78 -14.42
N THR A 31 -0.78 -7.89 -13.69
CA THR A 31 -2.13 -7.93 -14.26
C THR A 31 -2.81 -6.58 -14.03
N GLN A 32 -3.70 -6.18 -14.95
CA GLN A 32 -4.51 -4.96 -14.78
C GLN A 32 -5.23 -4.93 -13.42
N PHE A 33 -5.67 -6.09 -12.93
CA PHE A 33 -6.24 -6.21 -11.59
C PHE A 33 -5.22 -5.83 -10.50
N ALA A 34 -4.00 -6.37 -10.56
CA ALA A 34 -2.96 -6.05 -9.57
C ALA A 34 -2.60 -4.56 -9.63
N SER A 35 -2.38 -4.01 -10.83
CA SER A 35 -2.07 -2.60 -11.03
C SER A 35 -3.16 -1.68 -10.48
N MET A 36 -4.43 -1.99 -10.81
CA MET A 36 -5.57 -1.24 -10.29
C MET A 36 -5.65 -1.29 -8.76
N MET A 37 -5.52 -2.49 -8.17
CA MET A 37 -5.63 -2.65 -6.72
C MET A 37 -4.49 -1.94 -5.98
N GLN A 38 -3.26 -2.00 -6.48
CA GLN A 38 -2.11 -1.30 -5.91
C GLN A 38 -2.37 0.21 -5.84
N MET A 39 -2.81 0.81 -6.93
CA MET A 39 -3.08 2.24 -6.99
C MET A 39 -4.29 2.65 -6.14
N LEU A 40 -5.42 1.93 -6.24
CA LEU A 40 -6.63 2.24 -5.49
C LEU A 40 -6.46 2.08 -3.98
N ILE A 41 -5.77 1.05 -3.52
CA ILE A 41 -5.53 0.83 -2.10
C ILE A 41 -4.57 1.87 -1.54
N HIS A 42 -3.50 2.16 -2.25
CA HIS A 42 -2.51 3.15 -1.81
C HIS A 42 -3.12 4.57 -1.73
N GLU A 43 -3.91 4.95 -2.73
CA GLU A 43 -4.56 6.25 -2.81
C GLU A 43 -5.99 6.29 -2.20
N ARG A 44 -6.42 5.24 -1.48
CA ARG A 44 -7.83 5.07 -1.07
C ARG A 44 -8.45 6.25 -0.33
N LYS A 45 -7.64 7.02 0.41
CA LYS A 45 -8.10 8.20 1.15
C LYS A 45 -8.46 9.38 0.24
N LYS A 46 -7.80 9.49 -0.91
CA LYS A 46 -7.97 10.60 -1.87
C LYS A 46 -8.79 10.18 -3.08
N GLY A 47 -8.79 8.88 -3.38
CA GLY A 47 -9.26 8.34 -4.66
C GLY A 47 -8.26 8.60 -5.79
N VAL A 48 -8.53 7.99 -6.94
CA VAL A 48 -7.70 8.10 -8.15
C VAL A 48 -8.56 8.68 -9.25
N SER A 49 -8.09 9.72 -9.94
CA SER A 49 -8.82 10.22 -11.10
C SER A 49 -8.95 9.12 -12.16
N ARG A 50 -10.09 9.09 -12.82
CA ARG A 50 -10.38 8.11 -13.85
C ARG A 50 -9.32 8.08 -14.95
N ASP A 51 -8.94 9.27 -15.44
CA ASP A 51 -7.93 9.41 -16.49
C ASP A 51 -6.56 8.84 -16.06
N ARG A 52 -6.16 9.10 -14.80
CA ARG A 52 -4.90 8.55 -14.25
C ARG A 52 -4.96 7.03 -14.15
N LEU A 53 -6.10 6.47 -13.75
CA LEU A 53 -6.27 5.02 -13.68
C LEU A 53 -6.31 4.38 -15.08
N GLU A 54 -6.98 5.02 -16.03
CA GLU A 54 -7.02 4.58 -17.45
C GLU A 54 -5.61 4.63 -18.06
N GLN A 55 -4.86 5.70 -17.84
CA GLN A 55 -3.47 5.80 -18.29
C GLN A 55 -2.59 4.70 -17.69
N GLU A 56 -2.73 4.40 -16.40
CA GLU A 56 -1.98 3.34 -15.72
C GLU A 56 -2.28 1.95 -16.31
N LEU A 57 -3.55 1.69 -16.64
CA LEU A 57 -3.96 0.37 -17.08
C LEU A 57 -3.83 0.14 -18.59
N PHE A 58 -3.88 1.20 -19.39
CA PHE A 58 -4.01 1.11 -20.84
C PHE A 58 -3.06 2.03 -21.63
N GLY A 59 -2.30 2.93 -20.98
CA GLY A 59 -1.55 4.01 -21.64
C GLY A 59 -0.57 3.57 -22.73
N GLU A 60 -0.12 2.32 -22.72
CA GLU A 60 0.75 1.75 -23.76
C GLU A 60 0.01 0.86 -24.80
N ARG A 61 -1.32 0.82 -24.73
CA ARG A 61 -2.13 -0.07 -25.55
C ARG A 61 -3.11 0.72 -26.42
N GLU A 62 -3.24 0.33 -27.67
CA GLU A 62 -4.35 0.77 -28.51
C GLU A 62 -5.65 0.12 -28.01
N VAL A 63 -6.50 0.89 -27.36
CA VAL A 63 -7.82 0.47 -26.87
C VAL A 63 -8.85 1.39 -27.49
N GLU A 64 -9.74 0.84 -28.34
CA GLU A 64 -10.78 1.61 -29.04
C GLU A 64 -11.71 2.37 -28.08
N ASN A 65 -12.01 1.80 -26.90
CA ASN A 65 -12.86 2.41 -25.90
C ASN A 65 -12.31 2.15 -24.48
N VAL A 66 -11.45 3.05 -24.02
CA VAL A 66 -10.77 2.96 -22.72
C VAL A 66 -11.78 2.95 -21.56
N HIS A 67 -12.88 3.71 -21.68
CA HIS A 67 -13.93 3.75 -20.66
C HIS A 67 -14.62 2.40 -20.46
N HIS A 68 -14.94 1.73 -21.55
CA HIS A 68 -15.52 0.38 -21.53
C HIS A 68 -14.54 -0.65 -20.98
N ALA A 69 -13.28 -0.51 -21.36
CA ALA A 69 -12.21 -1.38 -20.86
C ALA A 69 -12.04 -1.25 -19.34
N LEU A 70 -12.04 -0.02 -18.80
CA LEU A 70 -11.97 0.22 -17.35
C LEU A 70 -13.17 -0.39 -16.61
N GLN A 71 -14.39 -0.22 -17.13
CA GLN A 71 -15.58 -0.84 -16.53
C GLN A 71 -15.46 -2.37 -16.48
N SER A 72 -14.91 -2.99 -17.53
CA SER A 72 -14.67 -4.43 -17.58
C SER A 72 -13.63 -4.87 -16.54
N VAL A 73 -12.56 -4.11 -16.35
CA VAL A 73 -11.55 -4.38 -15.32
C VAL A 73 -12.16 -4.29 -13.91
N ILE A 74 -12.96 -3.25 -13.65
CA ILE A 74 -13.66 -3.06 -12.37
C ILE A 74 -14.64 -4.21 -12.11
N TYR A 75 -15.44 -4.59 -13.10
CA TYR A 75 -16.38 -5.70 -12.99
C TYR A 75 -15.68 -7.04 -12.67
N ASN A 76 -14.58 -7.32 -13.39
CA ASN A 76 -13.80 -8.53 -13.15
C ASN A 76 -13.10 -8.51 -11.77
N ALA A 77 -12.67 -7.33 -11.32
CA ALA A 77 -12.13 -7.15 -9.99
C ALA A 77 -13.18 -7.47 -8.92
N LYS A 78 -14.40 -6.92 -9.05
CA LYS A 78 -15.51 -7.22 -8.14
C LYS A 78 -15.73 -8.73 -8.02
N LYS A 79 -15.90 -9.42 -9.13
CA LYS A 79 -16.08 -10.89 -9.13
C LYS A 79 -14.93 -11.64 -8.45
N ARG A 80 -13.71 -11.16 -8.63
CA ARG A 80 -12.54 -11.79 -8.02
C ARG A 80 -12.52 -11.59 -6.49
N LEU A 81 -12.90 -10.40 -6.02
CA LEU A 81 -13.00 -10.08 -4.60
C LEU A 81 -14.12 -10.90 -3.93
N GLU A 82 -15.30 -10.99 -4.55
CA GLU A 82 -16.41 -11.84 -4.08
C GLU A 82 -15.99 -13.31 -3.99
N LYS A 83 -15.31 -13.84 -5.01
CA LYS A 83 -14.81 -15.21 -5.01
C LYS A 83 -13.77 -15.48 -3.90
N ALA A 84 -13.03 -14.47 -3.51
CA ALA A 84 -12.10 -14.54 -2.39
C ALA A 84 -12.80 -14.50 -1.02
N GLY A 85 -14.11 -14.23 -0.99
CA GLY A 85 -14.95 -14.24 0.20
C GLY A 85 -15.15 -12.89 0.86
N LEU A 86 -14.83 -11.79 0.15
CA LEU A 86 -15.19 -10.46 0.63
C LEU A 86 -16.73 -10.30 0.62
N PRO A 87 -17.31 -9.44 1.49
CA PRO A 87 -18.75 -9.18 1.54
C PRO A 87 -19.25 -8.67 0.18
N ASP A 88 -20.53 -8.93 -0.14
CA ASP A 88 -21.15 -8.40 -1.38
C ASP A 88 -21.52 -6.93 -1.20
N VAL A 89 -20.54 -6.07 -1.49
CA VAL A 89 -20.70 -4.61 -1.48
C VAL A 89 -20.12 -4.02 -2.77
N ASN A 90 -20.37 -2.74 -3.01
CA ASN A 90 -19.73 -2.04 -4.12
C ASN A 90 -18.31 -1.63 -3.73
N TYR A 91 -17.32 -2.47 -3.99
CA TYR A 91 -15.91 -2.25 -3.59
C TYR A 91 -15.27 -1.02 -4.21
N ILE A 92 -15.69 -0.66 -5.43
CA ILE A 92 -15.08 0.40 -6.23
C ILE A 92 -16.18 1.31 -6.70
N GLU A 93 -16.13 2.56 -6.30
CA GLU A 93 -17.11 3.58 -6.64
C GLU A 93 -16.49 4.64 -7.55
N ILE A 94 -17.25 5.08 -8.55
CA ILE A 94 -16.86 6.20 -9.42
C ILE A 94 -17.78 7.39 -9.10
N ARG A 95 -17.20 8.45 -8.59
CA ARG A 95 -17.91 9.69 -8.24
C ARG A 95 -17.19 10.89 -8.84
N ASN A 96 -17.87 11.67 -9.68
CA ASN A 96 -17.32 12.90 -10.30
C ASN A 96 -15.96 12.67 -11.00
N GLY A 97 -15.81 11.57 -11.73
CA GLY A 97 -14.56 11.25 -12.43
C GLY A 97 -13.41 10.76 -11.54
N VAL A 98 -13.69 10.45 -10.28
CA VAL A 98 -12.72 9.87 -9.33
C VAL A 98 -13.17 8.47 -8.92
N VAL A 99 -12.24 7.56 -8.91
CA VAL A 99 -12.43 6.15 -8.54
C VAL A 99 -11.97 5.97 -7.09
N TYR A 100 -12.85 5.43 -6.24
CA TYR A 100 -12.59 5.22 -4.82
C TYR A 100 -12.69 3.75 -4.46
N TRP A 101 -11.88 3.35 -3.48
CA TRP A 101 -12.10 2.12 -2.73
C TRP A 101 -13.17 2.37 -1.66
N ASN A 102 -14.10 1.44 -1.49
CA ASN A 102 -15.18 1.57 -0.50
C ASN A 102 -14.65 1.29 0.92
N ASP A 103 -14.85 2.23 1.84
CA ASP A 103 -14.36 2.18 3.22
C ASP A 103 -15.08 1.13 4.11
N GLU A 104 -16.20 0.55 3.65
CA GLU A 104 -16.84 -0.58 4.35
C GLU A 104 -15.90 -1.79 4.43
N ILE A 105 -14.97 -1.93 3.48
CA ILE A 105 -13.91 -2.93 3.53
C ILE A 105 -12.69 -2.33 4.21
N LYS A 106 -12.50 -2.69 5.48
CA LYS A 106 -11.31 -2.27 6.23
C LYS A 106 -10.05 -2.80 5.60
N VAL A 107 -9.08 -1.92 5.39
CA VAL A 107 -7.79 -2.23 4.79
C VAL A 107 -6.67 -1.94 5.80
N GLN A 108 -5.81 -2.92 6.01
CA GLN A 108 -4.52 -2.76 6.68
C GLN A 108 -3.41 -2.88 5.63
N GLU A 109 -2.79 -1.76 5.30
CA GLU A 109 -1.70 -1.67 4.33
C GLU A 109 -0.42 -1.30 5.07
N ASP A 110 0.65 -2.04 4.82
CA ASP A 110 1.96 -1.82 5.45
C ASP A 110 2.54 -0.42 5.16
N ALA A 111 2.38 0.10 3.95
CA ALA A 111 2.80 1.46 3.61
C ALA A 111 2.03 2.54 4.40
N THR A 112 0.72 2.36 4.58
CA THR A 112 -0.07 3.27 5.43
C THR A 112 0.35 3.19 6.90
N GLU A 113 0.62 2.00 7.41
CA GLU A 113 1.11 1.79 8.77
C GLU A 113 2.49 2.43 8.96
N PHE A 114 3.38 2.27 7.99
CA PHE A 114 4.67 2.95 7.95
C PHE A 114 4.53 4.47 8.06
N ASP A 115 3.70 5.09 7.21
CA ASP A 115 3.45 6.53 7.24
C ASP A 115 2.94 7.01 8.60
N GLN A 116 2.03 6.26 9.24
CA GLN A 116 1.49 6.59 10.55
C GLN A 116 2.55 6.53 11.65
N ILE A 117 3.38 5.49 11.65
CA ILE A 117 4.46 5.32 12.63
C ILE A 117 5.54 6.37 12.40
N TYR A 118 5.97 6.61 11.17
CA TYR A 118 6.95 7.63 10.83
C TYR A 118 6.51 9.02 11.31
N ASN A 119 5.25 9.40 11.05
CA ASN A 119 4.72 10.68 11.54
C ASN A 119 4.70 10.74 13.08
N ARG A 120 4.43 9.64 13.76
CA ARG A 120 4.47 9.57 15.23
C ARG A 120 5.89 9.73 15.75
N ILE A 121 6.89 9.08 15.12
CA ILE A 121 8.32 9.23 15.47
C ILE A 121 8.75 10.69 15.42
N LYS A 122 8.34 11.45 14.40
CA LYS A 122 8.70 12.87 14.25
C LYS A 122 8.23 13.75 15.40
N HIS A 123 7.15 13.36 16.09
CA HIS A 123 6.56 14.15 17.18
C HIS A 123 6.81 13.53 18.58
N GLU A 124 7.29 12.30 18.67
CA GLU A 124 7.56 11.62 19.95
C GLU A 124 8.83 12.18 20.58
N LYS A 125 8.72 12.57 21.86
CA LYS A 125 9.82 13.13 22.65
C LYS A 125 10.47 12.10 23.59
N ASN A 126 9.75 11.02 23.89
CA ASN A 126 10.26 9.97 24.78
C ASN A 126 11.13 8.99 23.99
N PRO A 127 12.44 8.88 24.32
CA PRO A 127 13.37 8.03 23.56
C PRO A 127 12.97 6.55 23.53
N ASP A 128 12.43 6.01 24.63
CA ASP A 128 12.05 4.59 24.70
C ASP A 128 10.83 4.26 23.83
N LYS A 129 9.87 5.20 23.76
CA LYS A 129 8.72 5.05 22.86
C LYS A 129 9.15 5.19 21.41
N LYS A 130 10.04 6.14 21.13
CA LYS A 130 10.58 6.37 19.79
C LYS A 130 11.34 5.15 19.28
N ILE A 131 12.17 4.51 20.11
CA ILE A 131 12.88 3.28 19.76
C ILE A 131 11.89 2.17 19.41
N LYS A 132 10.82 1.98 20.18
CA LYS A 132 9.78 0.97 19.87
C LYS A 132 9.09 1.22 18.54
N ASP A 133 8.84 2.47 18.18
CA ASP A 133 8.24 2.82 16.90
C ASP A 133 9.25 2.63 15.76
N LEU A 134 10.54 2.92 15.95
CA LEU A 134 11.61 2.65 15.00
C LEU A 134 11.77 1.14 14.74
N GLU A 135 11.75 0.32 15.78
CA GLU A 135 11.77 -1.15 15.65
C GLU A 135 10.62 -1.66 14.79
N LYS A 136 9.41 -1.10 14.97
CA LYS A 136 8.25 -1.45 14.11
C LYS A 136 8.45 -1.04 12.65
N ILE A 137 9.06 0.12 12.38
CA ILE A 137 9.42 0.53 11.02
C ILE A 137 10.33 -0.51 10.38
N PHE A 138 11.33 -1.03 11.12
CA PHE A 138 12.27 -2.04 10.61
C PHE A 138 11.59 -3.39 10.34
N GLU A 139 10.55 -3.74 11.11
CA GLU A 139 9.74 -4.93 10.86
C GLU A 139 8.83 -4.77 9.62
N ILE A 140 8.28 -3.58 9.40
CA ILE A 140 7.35 -3.30 8.31
C ILE A 140 8.08 -3.16 6.97
N TYR A 141 9.22 -2.46 6.93
CA TYR A 141 9.98 -2.20 5.71
C TYR A 141 10.79 -3.44 5.28
N THR A 142 10.12 -4.41 4.68
CA THR A 142 10.72 -5.69 4.27
C THR A 142 11.41 -5.66 2.90
N GLY A 143 11.48 -4.48 2.27
CA GLY A 143 12.08 -4.26 0.95
C GLY A 143 11.48 -3.04 0.27
N GLU A 144 11.91 -2.74 -0.93
CA GLU A 144 11.42 -1.59 -1.69
C GLU A 144 9.91 -1.65 -1.95
N PHE A 145 9.28 -0.48 -1.97
CA PHE A 145 7.86 -0.36 -2.29
C PHE A 145 7.57 -0.84 -3.71
N LEU A 146 6.67 -1.81 -3.86
CA LEU A 146 6.25 -2.43 -5.13
C LEU A 146 7.45 -2.75 -6.05
N VAL A 147 8.46 -3.44 -5.52
CA VAL A 147 9.78 -3.68 -6.14
C VAL A 147 9.74 -4.17 -7.59
N LYS A 148 8.71 -4.89 -8.01
CA LYS A 148 8.55 -5.38 -9.40
C LYS A 148 8.01 -4.33 -10.37
N ARG A 149 7.66 -3.13 -9.90
CA ARG A 149 7.02 -2.08 -10.69
C ARG A 149 7.76 -0.76 -10.69
N GLN A 150 9.05 -0.79 -10.45
CA GLN A 150 9.91 0.42 -10.39
C GLN A 150 9.99 1.20 -11.73
N SER A 151 9.62 0.58 -12.85
CA SER A 151 9.50 1.27 -14.15
C SER A 151 8.29 2.21 -14.23
N VAL A 152 7.31 2.06 -13.33
CA VAL A 152 6.11 2.90 -13.28
C VAL A 152 6.41 4.16 -12.48
N ILE A 153 6.19 5.33 -13.06
CA ILE A 153 6.64 6.62 -12.51
C ILE A 153 6.15 6.86 -11.09
N TRP A 154 4.85 6.69 -10.82
CA TRP A 154 4.32 6.92 -9.47
C TRP A 154 4.88 5.94 -8.44
N VAL A 155 5.14 4.69 -8.84
CA VAL A 155 5.75 3.68 -7.98
C VAL A 155 7.20 4.06 -7.65
N ALA A 156 7.97 4.49 -8.64
CA ALA A 156 9.35 4.93 -8.44
C ALA A 156 9.45 6.14 -7.48
N ILE A 157 8.51 7.09 -7.61
CA ILE A 157 8.43 8.26 -6.72
C ILE A 157 8.14 7.83 -5.28
N GLU A 158 7.13 6.97 -5.07
CA GLU A 158 6.79 6.47 -3.73
C GLU A 158 7.89 5.59 -3.14
N ALA A 159 8.51 4.71 -3.95
CA ALA A 159 9.63 3.89 -3.51
C ALA A 159 10.80 4.75 -3.01
N ARG A 160 11.14 5.81 -3.73
CA ARG A 160 12.17 6.75 -3.31
C ARG A 160 11.80 7.48 -2.03
N ARG A 161 10.55 7.93 -1.90
CA ARG A 161 10.04 8.57 -0.67
C ARG A 161 10.20 7.65 0.54
N TYR A 162 9.77 6.40 0.43
CA TYR A 162 9.88 5.43 1.53
C TYR A 162 11.34 5.07 1.85
N GLU A 163 12.19 4.96 0.84
CA GLU A 163 13.63 4.72 1.04
C GLU A 163 14.29 5.87 1.84
N ASP A 164 13.99 7.11 1.50
CA ASP A 164 14.53 8.27 2.19
C ASP A 164 14.01 8.34 3.65
N MET A 165 12.71 8.11 3.87
CA MET A 165 12.12 8.04 5.21
C MET A 165 12.71 6.90 6.06
N PHE A 166 12.93 5.74 5.46
CA PHE A 166 13.55 4.59 6.14
C PHE A 166 14.98 4.90 6.54
N ARG A 167 15.76 5.54 5.67
CA ARG A 167 17.13 5.98 5.97
C ARG A 167 17.18 6.94 7.16
N GLU A 168 16.28 7.93 7.19
CA GLU A 168 16.14 8.82 8.34
C GLU A 168 15.86 8.06 9.64
N CYS A 169 14.98 7.06 9.61
CA CYS A 169 14.69 6.21 10.75
C CYS A 169 15.92 5.43 11.23
N VAL A 170 16.73 4.91 10.32
CA VAL A 170 17.99 4.20 10.65
C VAL A 170 18.99 5.13 11.33
N GLU A 171 19.16 6.34 10.79
CA GLU A 171 20.08 7.34 11.36
C GLU A 171 19.63 7.78 12.76
N GLU A 172 18.32 8.01 12.96
CA GLU A 172 17.75 8.37 14.26
C GLU A 172 17.91 7.25 15.29
N ALA A 173 17.62 6.00 14.90
CA ALA A 173 17.84 4.84 15.77
C ALA A 173 19.30 4.71 16.21
N ALA A 174 20.23 4.86 15.26
CA ALA A 174 21.66 4.80 15.55
C ALA A 174 22.11 5.89 16.55
N GLY A 175 21.52 7.08 16.47
CA GLY A 175 21.73 8.17 17.44
C GLY A 175 21.25 7.79 18.84
N LEU A 176 19.99 7.36 18.95
CA LEU A 176 19.36 7.00 20.21
C LEU A 176 20.06 5.82 20.93
N TYR A 177 20.49 4.80 20.18
CA TYR A 177 21.21 3.66 20.76
C TYR A 177 22.60 4.06 21.26
N ARG A 178 23.31 4.96 20.54
CA ARG A 178 24.60 5.49 21.01
C ARG A 178 24.45 6.27 22.31
N GLU A 179 23.47 7.14 22.44
CA GLU A 179 23.16 7.87 23.65
C GLU A 179 22.89 6.92 24.83
N LYS A 180 22.03 5.90 24.62
CA LYS A 180 21.74 4.89 25.66
C LYS A 180 22.98 4.14 26.14
N GLN A 181 23.87 3.74 25.23
CA GLN A 181 25.13 3.08 25.64
C GLN A 181 26.03 3.97 26.47
N ASN A 182 26.11 5.27 26.17
CA ASN A 182 26.88 6.23 26.93
C ASN A 182 26.32 6.42 28.35
N TYR A 183 25.00 6.34 28.56
CA TYR A 183 24.38 6.40 29.89
C TYR A 183 24.59 5.13 30.73
N THR A 184 24.87 4.00 30.10
CA THR A 184 25.10 2.72 30.82
C THR A 184 26.56 2.58 31.29
N GLN A 185 27.46 3.46 30.83
CA GLN A 185 28.90 3.50 31.23
C GLN A 185 29.22 4.55 32.26
N LEU A 186 28.23 5.34 32.73
CA LEU A 186 28.32 6.29 33.85
C LEU A 186 27.67 5.69 35.11
#